data_8e3d6f9903f5a488a450f72ded899343
#
_entry.id   8e3d6f9903f5a488a450f72ded899343
#
_cell.length_a   1.000
_cell.length_b   1.000
_cell.length_c   1.000
_cell.angle_alpha   90.00
_cell.angle_beta   90.00
_cell.angle_gamma   90.00
#
_symmetry.space_group_name_H-M   'P 1'
#
loop_
_entity.id
_entity.type
_entity.pdbx_description
1 polymer ?
#
loop_
_entity_poly.entity_id
_entity_poly.type
_entity_poly.pdbx_seq_one_letter_code
_entity_poly.pdbx_strand_id
1 'polypeptide(L)'
;LLARSLSIDYEELTNALIFSATSDHPGIKGRIGKPIAKMNSLLFGKRKQSKFLDFLTYIDFNKKIKSVKTKKDWLTRDELVVNRYINDPYCMQIFSNQFFCDLAYGILKVNEPLKIALMNPNTPILLLSGKMDPVGNFGKGILRIAKKFKTKKINKVTVKLFEDGRHEMLNELNKDEVYNYIYTWIKNTFK
;
A
#
# COMPACT_ATOMS: atom_id res chain seq x y z
N LEU A 1 -2.06 3.56 -3.27
CA LEU A 1 -2.28 3.19 -4.68
C LEU A 1 -2.75 4.41 -5.50
N LEU A 2 -3.89 5.02 -5.12
CA LEU A 2 -4.49 6.15 -5.85
C LEU A 2 -3.53 7.34 -5.97
N ALA A 3 -2.85 7.74 -4.90
CA ALA A 3 -1.88 8.83 -4.93
C ALA A 3 -0.72 8.58 -5.92
N ARG A 4 -0.25 7.32 -6.05
CA ARG A 4 0.76 6.97 -7.07
C ARG A 4 0.18 7.02 -8.48
N SER A 5 -1.07 6.59 -8.68
CA SER A 5 -1.71 6.73 -10.00
C SER A 5 -1.88 8.20 -10.37
N LEU A 6 -2.33 9.02 -9.42
CA LEU A 6 -2.46 10.46 -9.62
C LEU A 6 -1.14 11.11 -10.04
N SER A 7 -0.05 10.80 -9.35
CA SER A 7 1.28 11.37 -9.67
C SER A 7 1.87 10.89 -10.99
N ILE A 8 1.34 9.82 -11.57
CA ILE A 8 1.70 9.31 -12.90
C ILE A 8 0.86 9.99 -13.99
N ASP A 9 -0.46 10.10 -13.73
CA ASP A 9 -1.41 10.57 -14.73
C ASP A 9 -1.50 12.12 -14.78
N TYR A 10 -1.13 12.81 -13.68
CA TYR A 10 -1.23 14.26 -13.49
C TYR A 10 -0.02 14.75 -12.68
N GLU A 11 1.15 14.75 -13.31
CA GLU A 11 2.42 15.04 -12.67
C GLU A 11 2.53 16.47 -12.08
N GLU A 12 1.80 17.40 -12.68
CA GLU A 12 1.81 18.83 -12.33
C GLU A 12 0.97 19.17 -11.09
N LEU A 13 0.07 18.29 -10.67
CA LEU A 13 -0.88 18.58 -9.58
C LEU A 13 -0.28 18.50 -8.18
N THR A 14 0.98 18.08 -8.04
CA THR A 14 1.55 17.82 -6.72
C THR A 14 2.89 18.50 -6.52
N ASN A 15 3.01 19.25 -5.40
CA ASN A 15 4.28 19.89 -4.98
C ASN A 15 5.16 18.94 -4.15
N ALA A 16 4.57 17.96 -3.50
CA ALA A 16 5.22 16.88 -2.76
C ALA A 16 4.27 15.69 -2.59
N LEU A 17 4.83 14.50 -2.37
CA LEU A 17 4.07 13.26 -2.24
C LEU A 17 4.48 12.49 -0.98
N ILE A 18 3.50 12.01 -0.23
CA ILE A 18 3.72 11.11 0.89
C ILE A 18 2.99 9.79 0.60
N PHE A 19 3.74 8.71 0.44
CA PHE A 19 3.19 7.38 0.25
C PHE A 19 3.34 6.56 1.52
N SER A 20 2.26 6.46 2.29
CA SER A 20 2.19 5.59 3.47
C SER A 20 1.83 4.17 3.05
N ALA A 21 2.64 3.21 3.47
CA ALA A 21 2.40 1.77 3.33
C ALA A 21 2.06 1.33 1.89
N THR A 22 2.76 1.88 0.90
CA THR A 22 2.50 1.56 -0.51
C THR A 22 3.00 0.17 -0.89
N SER A 23 2.33 -0.48 -1.86
CA SER A 23 2.71 -1.80 -2.35
C SER A 23 3.76 -1.74 -3.45
N ASP A 24 4.70 -2.70 -3.43
CA ASP A 24 5.58 -3.00 -4.56
C ASP A 24 4.88 -3.91 -5.57
N HIS A 25 5.58 -4.18 -6.68
CA HIS A 25 5.13 -5.13 -7.68
C HIS A 25 4.95 -6.53 -7.05
N PRO A 26 3.77 -7.14 -7.19
CA PRO A 26 3.42 -8.38 -6.47
C PRO A 26 4.13 -9.64 -7.03
N GLY A 27 5.06 -9.48 -7.97
CA GLY A 27 5.83 -10.58 -8.55
C GLY A 27 4.95 -11.61 -9.26
N ILE A 28 5.27 -12.89 -9.03
CA ILE A 28 4.52 -14.03 -9.61
C ILE A 28 3.09 -14.07 -9.08
N LYS A 29 2.86 -13.74 -7.78
CA LYS A 29 1.52 -13.71 -7.19
C LYS A 29 0.58 -12.75 -7.95
N GLY A 30 1.07 -11.59 -8.37
CA GLY A 30 0.27 -10.65 -9.16
C GLY A 30 0.04 -11.06 -10.61
N ARG A 31 1.03 -11.74 -11.21
CA ARG A 31 0.86 -12.29 -12.57
C ARG A 31 -0.23 -13.36 -12.63
N ILE A 32 -0.31 -14.19 -11.59
CA ILE A 32 -1.33 -15.25 -11.48
C ILE A 32 -2.65 -14.68 -10.93
N GLY A 33 -2.60 -13.78 -9.97
CA GLY A 33 -3.78 -13.20 -9.32
C GLY A 33 -4.70 -12.43 -10.27
N LYS A 34 -4.12 -11.67 -11.22
CA LYS A 34 -4.91 -10.91 -12.21
C LYS A 34 -5.80 -11.81 -13.10
N PRO A 35 -5.29 -12.85 -13.76
CA PRO A 35 -6.15 -13.76 -14.54
C PRO A 35 -7.16 -14.53 -13.67
N ILE A 36 -6.80 -14.92 -12.44
CA ILE A 36 -7.75 -15.56 -11.52
C ILE A 36 -8.89 -14.60 -11.17
N ALA A 37 -8.61 -13.34 -10.82
CA ALA A 37 -9.63 -12.35 -10.53
C ALA A 37 -10.54 -12.12 -11.76
N LYS A 38 -9.95 -12.01 -12.95
CA LYS A 38 -10.70 -11.85 -14.22
C LYS A 38 -11.60 -13.05 -14.50
N MET A 39 -11.07 -14.26 -14.36
CA MET A 39 -11.86 -15.49 -14.56
C MET A 39 -13.01 -15.58 -13.55
N ASN A 40 -12.74 -15.32 -12.28
CA ASN A 40 -13.78 -15.31 -11.24
C ASN A 40 -14.86 -14.25 -11.53
N SER A 41 -14.49 -13.08 -12.04
CA SER A 41 -15.42 -12.03 -12.45
C SER A 41 -16.29 -12.43 -13.65
N LEU A 42 -15.73 -13.17 -14.62
CA LEU A 42 -16.46 -13.69 -15.76
C LEU A 42 -17.46 -14.80 -15.39
N LEU A 43 -17.02 -15.74 -14.52
CA LEU A 43 -17.84 -16.89 -14.13
C LEU A 43 -18.97 -16.54 -13.16
N PHE A 44 -18.70 -15.63 -12.21
CA PHE A 44 -19.63 -15.34 -11.11
C PHE A 44 -20.24 -13.94 -11.16
N GLY A 45 -19.85 -13.12 -12.12
CA GLY A 45 -20.34 -11.76 -12.30
C GLY A 45 -19.52 -10.69 -11.60
N LYS A 46 -19.40 -9.51 -12.23
CA LYS A 46 -18.54 -8.40 -11.79
C LYS A 46 -18.91 -7.84 -10.41
N ARG A 47 -20.21 -7.68 -10.14
CA ARG A 47 -20.72 -7.06 -8.91
C ARG A 47 -20.82 -8.01 -7.73
N LYS A 48 -20.71 -9.33 -7.95
CA LYS A 48 -20.79 -10.32 -6.88
C LYS A 48 -19.59 -10.20 -5.95
N GLN A 49 -19.83 -10.23 -4.65
CA GLN A 49 -18.81 -10.29 -3.61
C GLN A 49 -18.03 -11.62 -3.70
N SER A 50 -16.72 -11.58 -3.51
CA SER A 50 -15.85 -12.75 -3.62
C SER A 50 -15.09 -13.06 -2.34
N LYS A 51 -15.66 -13.94 -1.52
CA LYS A 51 -14.95 -14.51 -0.35
C LYS A 51 -13.64 -15.20 -0.74
N PHE A 52 -13.60 -15.82 -1.93
CA PHE A 52 -12.43 -16.51 -2.44
C PHE A 52 -11.27 -15.54 -2.75
N LEU A 53 -11.54 -14.45 -3.48
CA LEU A 53 -10.51 -13.45 -3.79
C LEU A 53 -10.08 -12.68 -2.55
N ASP A 54 -11.01 -12.39 -1.64
CA ASP A 54 -10.71 -11.80 -0.35
C ASP A 54 -9.73 -12.68 0.44
N PHE A 55 -10.04 -13.95 0.60
CA PHE A 55 -9.18 -14.94 1.26
C PHE A 55 -7.79 -14.99 0.62
N LEU A 56 -7.70 -15.14 -0.72
CA LEU A 56 -6.41 -15.18 -1.42
C LEU A 56 -5.57 -13.92 -1.23
N THR A 57 -6.21 -12.76 -1.11
CA THR A 57 -5.52 -11.48 -0.94
C THR A 57 -4.89 -11.36 0.43
N TYR A 58 -5.60 -11.79 1.48
CA TYR A 58 -5.20 -11.52 2.87
C TYR A 58 -4.64 -12.71 3.64
N ILE A 59 -4.64 -13.92 3.08
CA ILE A 59 -4.24 -15.17 3.77
C ILE A 59 -2.86 -15.12 4.44
N ASP A 60 -1.91 -14.44 3.82
CA ASP A 60 -0.52 -14.38 4.29
C ASP A 60 -0.22 -13.13 5.16
N PHE A 61 -1.17 -12.21 5.36
CA PHE A 61 -0.86 -10.90 5.93
C PHE A 61 -0.45 -10.97 7.40
N ASN A 62 -1.00 -11.90 8.16
CA ASN A 62 -0.63 -12.09 9.58
C ASN A 62 0.54 -13.06 9.82
N LYS A 63 1.10 -13.68 8.78
CA LYS A 63 2.04 -14.80 8.93
C LYS A 63 3.32 -14.52 9.72
N LYS A 64 3.72 -13.25 9.83
CA LYS A 64 4.90 -12.84 10.62
C LYS A 64 4.53 -12.20 11.95
N ILE A 65 3.26 -12.12 12.27
CA ILE A 65 2.79 -11.57 13.54
C ILE A 65 2.82 -12.69 14.58
N LYS A 66 3.50 -12.44 15.67
CA LYS A 66 3.46 -13.30 16.84
C LYS A 66 2.13 -13.09 17.58
N SER A 67 1.52 -14.15 18.07
CA SER A 67 0.29 -14.08 18.87
C SER A 67 -0.87 -13.34 18.17
N VAL A 68 -1.22 -13.81 16.96
CA VAL A 68 -2.36 -13.29 16.19
C VAL A 68 -3.66 -13.46 16.97
N LYS A 69 -4.40 -12.37 17.21
CA LYS A 69 -5.69 -12.35 17.89
C LYS A 69 -6.85 -12.29 16.89
N THR A 70 -6.67 -11.57 15.79
CA THR A 70 -7.69 -11.33 14.77
C THR A 70 -7.14 -11.46 13.35
N LYS A 71 -8.03 -11.58 12.36
CA LYS A 71 -7.64 -11.57 10.93
C LYS A 71 -7.08 -10.22 10.45
N LYS A 72 -7.24 -9.15 11.25
CA LYS A 72 -6.87 -7.77 10.87
C LYS A 72 -5.68 -7.21 11.65
N ASP A 73 -4.99 -8.04 12.43
CA ASP A 73 -3.83 -7.60 13.22
C ASP A 73 -2.70 -7.02 12.36
N TRP A 74 -2.64 -7.39 11.09
CA TRP A 74 -1.66 -6.81 10.14
C TRP A 74 -1.83 -5.30 9.92
N LEU A 75 -2.96 -4.70 10.29
CA LEU A 75 -3.21 -3.27 10.14
C LEU A 75 -2.35 -2.44 11.08
N THR A 76 -2.40 -2.72 12.38
CA THR A 76 -1.69 -1.98 13.43
C THR A 76 -1.51 -2.83 14.68
N ARG A 77 -0.58 -2.43 15.54
CA ARG A 77 -0.38 -3.03 16.88
C ARG A 77 -1.40 -2.54 17.89
N ASP A 78 -2.09 -1.42 17.61
CA ASP A 78 -3.13 -0.88 18.50
C ASP A 78 -4.40 -1.73 18.39
N GLU A 79 -4.62 -2.57 19.41
CA GLU A 79 -5.78 -3.47 19.48
C GLU A 79 -7.12 -2.72 19.50
N LEU A 80 -7.16 -1.51 20.06
CA LEU A 80 -8.37 -0.69 20.06
C LEU A 80 -8.74 -0.23 18.65
N VAL A 81 -7.74 0.12 17.85
CA VAL A 81 -7.93 0.47 16.42
C VAL A 81 -8.39 -0.75 15.64
N VAL A 82 -7.74 -1.90 15.83
CA VAL A 82 -8.14 -3.16 15.17
C VAL A 82 -9.57 -3.52 15.52
N ASN A 83 -9.95 -3.44 16.81
CA ASN A 83 -11.30 -3.74 17.25
C ASN A 83 -12.34 -2.77 16.67
N ARG A 84 -12.03 -1.47 16.61
CA ARG A 84 -12.90 -0.49 15.93
C ARG A 84 -13.10 -0.84 14.47
N TYR A 85 -12.00 -1.18 13.74
CA TYR A 85 -12.06 -1.59 12.34
C TYR A 85 -12.95 -2.82 12.12
N ILE A 86 -12.84 -3.83 12.99
CA ILE A 86 -13.61 -5.09 12.87
C ILE A 86 -15.12 -4.85 13.14
N ASN A 87 -15.42 -3.94 14.06
CA ASN A 87 -16.81 -3.63 14.44
C ASN A 87 -17.45 -2.57 13.54
N ASP A 88 -16.69 -1.93 12.65
CA ASP A 88 -17.22 -0.96 11.71
C ASP A 88 -17.88 -1.68 10.51
N PRO A 89 -19.19 -1.50 10.28
CA PRO A 89 -19.93 -2.15 9.21
C PRO A 89 -19.40 -1.77 7.81
N TYR A 90 -18.71 -0.64 7.67
CA TYR A 90 -18.13 -0.19 6.40
C TYR A 90 -16.72 -0.76 6.15
N CYS A 91 -16.01 -1.20 7.19
CA CYS A 91 -14.63 -1.70 7.08
C CYS A 91 -14.53 -3.19 6.80
N MET A 92 -15.49 -4.01 7.25
CA MET A 92 -15.44 -5.48 7.14
C MET A 92 -16.19 -6.03 5.93
N GLN A 93 -16.52 -5.20 4.97
CA GLN A 93 -17.23 -5.65 3.77
C GLN A 93 -16.32 -6.45 2.83
N ILE A 94 -16.88 -7.53 2.27
CA ILE A 94 -16.23 -8.30 1.22
C ILE A 94 -16.42 -7.57 -0.10
N PHE A 95 -15.33 -7.28 -0.79
CA PHE A 95 -15.37 -6.57 -2.06
C PHE A 95 -15.86 -7.43 -3.23
N SER A 96 -16.32 -6.74 -4.28
CA SER A 96 -16.78 -7.39 -5.51
C SER A 96 -15.63 -8.00 -6.33
N ASN A 97 -15.96 -8.93 -7.23
CA ASN A 97 -14.99 -9.48 -8.18
C ASN A 97 -14.29 -8.38 -8.98
N GLN A 98 -15.03 -7.35 -9.41
CA GLN A 98 -14.46 -6.24 -10.17
C GLN A 98 -13.45 -5.44 -9.36
N PHE A 99 -13.71 -5.20 -8.07
CA PHE A 99 -12.75 -4.53 -7.19
C PHE A 99 -11.38 -5.22 -7.19
N PHE A 100 -11.35 -6.56 -7.09
CA PHE A 100 -10.08 -7.30 -7.11
C PHE A 100 -9.38 -7.24 -8.48
N CYS A 101 -10.13 -7.18 -9.57
CA CYS A 101 -9.57 -6.96 -10.90
C CYS A 101 -8.91 -5.57 -10.99
N ASP A 102 -9.62 -4.54 -10.53
CA ASP A 102 -9.16 -3.15 -10.58
C ASP A 102 -7.98 -2.93 -9.63
N LEU A 103 -7.99 -3.53 -8.43
CA LEU A 103 -6.88 -3.53 -7.50
C LEU A 103 -5.62 -4.15 -8.11
N ALA A 104 -5.75 -5.33 -8.72
CA ALA A 104 -4.63 -6.02 -9.37
C ALA A 104 -4.09 -5.19 -10.55
N TYR A 105 -4.96 -4.63 -11.38
CA TYR A 105 -4.59 -3.73 -12.47
C TYR A 105 -3.85 -2.49 -11.96
N GLY A 106 -4.42 -1.81 -10.97
CA GLY A 106 -3.84 -0.59 -10.39
C GLY A 106 -2.45 -0.83 -9.78
N ILE A 107 -2.27 -1.94 -9.04
CA ILE A 107 -0.96 -2.31 -8.48
C ILE A 107 0.07 -2.54 -9.59
N LEU A 108 -0.30 -3.23 -10.66
CA LEU A 108 0.60 -3.46 -11.79
C LEU A 108 0.94 -2.15 -12.50
N LYS A 109 -0.07 -1.31 -12.80
CA LYS A 109 0.09 0.00 -13.47
C LYS A 109 1.10 0.89 -12.73
N VAL A 110 0.92 1.11 -11.44
CA VAL A 110 1.80 2.02 -10.68
C VAL A 110 3.22 1.48 -10.46
N ASN A 111 3.45 0.21 -10.72
CA ASN A 111 4.77 -0.42 -10.62
C ASN A 111 5.44 -0.64 -11.98
N GLU A 112 4.79 -0.28 -13.08
CA GLU A 112 5.32 -0.37 -14.42
C GLU A 112 6.43 0.69 -14.63
N PRO A 113 7.64 0.29 -15.08
CA PRO A 113 8.76 1.22 -15.23
C PRO A 113 8.50 2.40 -16.17
N LEU A 114 7.72 2.19 -17.25
CA LEU A 114 7.36 3.25 -18.19
C LEU A 114 6.37 4.24 -17.56
N LYS A 115 5.45 3.78 -16.72
CA LYS A 115 4.52 4.65 -16.00
C LYS A 115 5.21 5.45 -14.90
N ILE A 116 6.11 4.83 -14.14
CA ILE A 116 6.92 5.54 -13.15
C ILE A 116 7.74 6.67 -13.80
N ALA A 117 8.23 6.48 -15.02
CA ALA A 117 9.00 7.49 -15.74
C ALA A 117 8.18 8.75 -16.13
N LEU A 118 6.84 8.70 -16.04
CA LEU A 118 5.97 9.84 -16.28
C LEU A 118 5.82 10.75 -15.04
N MET A 119 6.26 10.29 -13.87
CA MET A 119 6.21 11.12 -12.67
C MET A 119 7.22 12.27 -12.77
N ASN A 120 6.85 13.43 -12.23
CA ASN A 120 7.76 14.58 -12.18
C ASN A 120 9.03 14.24 -11.37
N PRO A 121 10.23 14.27 -11.99
CA PRO A 121 11.47 13.88 -11.32
C PRO A 121 11.89 14.83 -10.18
N ASN A 122 11.34 16.04 -10.15
CA ASN A 122 11.68 17.09 -9.17
C ASN A 122 10.75 17.07 -7.94
N THR A 123 9.62 16.35 -8.01
CA THR A 123 8.69 16.26 -6.88
C THR A 123 9.31 15.50 -5.70
N PRO A 124 9.42 16.11 -4.51
CA PRO A 124 9.87 15.44 -3.31
C PRO A 124 8.90 14.30 -2.92
N ILE A 125 9.45 13.13 -2.61
CA ILE A 125 8.65 11.96 -2.25
C ILE A 125 9.11 11.41 -0.91
N LEU A 126 8.17 11.23 0.03
CA LEU A 126 8.37 10.45 1.24
C LEU A 126 7.70 9.08 1.08
N LEU A 127 8.48 8.03 1.20
CA LEU A 127 8.00 6.66 1.34
C LEU A 127 8.09 6.28 2.82
N LEU A 128 6.96 6.04 3.47
CA LEU A 128 6.94 5.57 4.85
C LEU A 128 6.16 4.25 4.99
N SER A 129 6.60 3.37 5.87
CA SER A 129 5.94 2.09 6.15
C SER A 129 6.48 1.48 7.44
N GLY A 130 5.72 0.57 8.01
CA GLY A 130 6.22 -0.31 9.06
C GLY A 130 7.08 -1.44 8.49
N LYS A 131 8.11 -1.87 9.25
CA LYS A 131 8.90 -3.05 8.88
C LYS A 131 8.12 -4.36 9.05
N MET A 132 6.99 -4.32 9.73
CA MET A 132 6.09 -5.47 9.87
C MET A 132 4.88 -5.40 8.93
N ASP A 133 4.84 -4.43 8.00
CA ASP A 133 3.78 -4.29 6.99
C ASP A 133 3.90 -5.37 5.89
N PRO A 134 2.93 -6.30 5.78
CA PRO A 134 2.95 -7.34 4.74
C PRO A 134 2.72 -6.77 3.33
N VAL A 135 1.97 -5.67 3.19
CA VAL A 135 1.68 -5.00 1.91
C VAL A 135 2.96 -4.40 1.32
N GLY A 136 3.79 -3.80 2.18
CA GLY A 136 5.13 -3.32 1.85
C GLY A 136 6.20 -4.42 1.78
N ASN A 137 5.80 -5.70 1.83
CA ASN A 137 6.70 -6.84 1.90
C ASN A 137 7.75 -6.69 3.02
N PHE A 138 7.26 -6.31 4.20
CA PHE A 138 8.09 -6.16 5.40
C PHE A 138 9.25 -5.17 5.19
N GLY A 139 8.94 -4.01 4.64
CA GLY A 139 9.88 -2.93 4.30
C GLY A 139 10.70 -3.16 3.03
N LYS A 140 10.94 -4.40 2.62
CA LYS A 140 11.73 -4.72 1.42
C LYS A 140 11.09 -4.19 0.14
N GLY A 141 9.76 -4.17 0.06
CA GLY A 141 9.02 -3.61 -1.06
C GLY A 141 9.23 -2.11 -1.19
N ILE A 142 9.22 -1.39 -0.09
CA ILE A 142 9.44 0.06 -0.05
C ILE A 142 10.83 0.42 -0.58
N LEU A 143 11.86 -0.31 -0.14
CA LEU A 143 13.23 -0.11 -0.64
C LEU A 143 13.35 -0.39 -2.15
N ARG A 144 12.65 -1.41 -2.67
CA ARG A 144 12.62 -1.68 -4.12
C ARG A 144 11.90 -0.58 -4.90
N ILE A 145 10.81 0.00 -4.34
CA ILE A 145 10.12 1.14 -4.96
C ILE A 145 11.05 2.35 -5.01
N ALA A 146 11.73 2.68 -3.91
CA ALA A 146 12.70 3.76 -3.87
C ALA A 146 13.81 3.57 -4.92
N LYS A 147 14.36 2.35 -5.04
CA LYS A 147 15.33 2.01 -6.08
C LYS A 147 14.76 2.21 -7.49
N LYS A 148 13.51 1.79 -7.75
CA LYS A 148 12.84 2.00 -9.05
C LYS A 148 12.69 3.49 -9.37
N PHE A 149 12.26 4.30 -8.39
CA PHE A 149 12.16 5.74 -8.57
C PHE A 149 13.52 6.35 -8.95
N LYS A 150 14.56 5.99 -8.22
CA LYS A 150 15.92 6.46 -8.50
C LYS A 150 16.41 6.07 -9.92
N THR A 151 16.12 4.84 -10.39
CA THR A 151 16.46 4.42 -11.76
C THR A 151 15.69 5.20 -12.84
N LYS A 152 14.58 5.85 -12.48
CA LYS A 152 13.78 6.72 -13.36
C LYS A 152 14.09 8.21 -13.14
N LYS A 153 15.22 8.53 -12.54
CA LYS A 153 15.73 9.88 -12.26
C LYS A 153 14.87 10.68 -11.28
N ILE A 154 13.94 10.05 -10.55
CA ILE A 154 13.23 10.66 -9.43
C ILE A 154 14.16 10.58 -8.23
N ASN A 155 14.90 11.68 -7.96
CA ASN A 155 16.02 11.66 -7.01
C ASN A 155 15.67 12.17 -5.61
N LYS A 156 14.62 12.97 -5.47
CA LYS A 156 14.20 13.54 -4.17
C LYS A 156 13.31 12.54 -3.40
N VAL A 157 13.84 11.34 -3.13
CA VAL A 157 13.09 10.26 -2.44
C VAL A 157 13.67 10.02 -1.06
N THR A 158 12.88 10.27 -0.03
CA THR A 158 13.16 9.93 1.36
C THR A 158 12.45 8.64 1.72
N VAL A 159 13.13 7.74 2.43
CA VAL A 159 12.54 6.49 2.94
C VAL A 159 12.60 6.48 4.45
N LYS A 160 11.47 6.27 5.11
CA LYS A 160 11.39 6.02 6.56
C LYS A 160 10.67 4.71 6.82
N LEU A 161 11.36 3.78 7.46
CA LEU A 161 10.80 2.52 7.95
C LEU A 161 10.77 2.55 9.47
N PHE A 162 9.59 2.29 10.04
CA PHE A 162 9.38 2.20 11.49
C PHE A 162 9.52 0.75 11.93
N GLU A 163 10.34 0.47 12.96
CA GLU A 163 10.85 -0.87 13.29
C GLU A 163 9.74 -1.91 13.47
N ASP A 164 8.83 -1.69 14.40
CA ASP A 164 7.74 -2.63 14.71
C ASP A 164 6.41 -2.26 14.07
N GLY A 165 6.36 -1.17 13.29
CA GLY A 165 5.14 -0.66 12.68
C GLY A 165 4.57 -1.66 11.67
N ARG A 166 3.24 -1.71 11.61
CA ARG A 166 2.48 -2.51 10.63
C ARG A 166 1.99 -1.62 9.49
N HIS A 167 0.83 -1.89 8.92
CA HIS A 167 0.35 -1.23 7.70
C HIS A 167 -0.14 0.20 7.93
N GLU A 168 -0.96 0.42 8.94
CA GLU A 168 -1.58 1.73 9.20
C GLU A 168 -0.72 2.59 10.12
N MET A 169 0.38 3.13 9.60
CA MET A 169 1.35 3.89 10.39
C MET A 169 0.75 5.10 11.12
N LEU A 170 -0.28 5.72 10.56
CA LEU A 170 -0.97 6.87 11.19
C LEU A 170 -1.91 6.44 12.33
N ASN A 171 -2.14 5.16 12.49
CA ASN A 171 -2.97 4.55 13.53
C ASN A 171 -2.18 3.60 14.43
N GLU A 172 -0.84 3.65 14.36
CA GLU A 172 0.05 2.80 15.17
C GLU A 172 0.18 3.28 16.61
N LEU A 173 0.68 2.43 17.51
CA LEU A 173 0.97 2.80 18.89
C LEU A 173 1.94 4.00 18.99
N ASN A 174 2.86 4.10 18.06
CA ASN A 174 3.82 5.22 17.96
C ASN A 174 3.42 6.26 16.90
N LYS A 175 2.13 6.49 16.67
CA LYS A 175 1.60 7.45 15.68
C LYS A 175 2.15 8.87 15.86
N ASP A 176 2.40 9.31 17.08
CA ASP A 176 2.93 10.65 17.35
C ASP A 176 4.37 10.81 16.81
N GLU A 177 5.19 9.76 16.87
CA GLU A 177 6.50 9.73 16.21
C GLU A 177 6.34 9.85 14.69
N VAL A 178 5.35 9.16 14.13
CA VAL A 178 5.05 9.20 12.68
C VAL A 178 4.60 10.59 12.26
N TYR A 179 3.68 11.21 13.02
CA TYR A 179 3.21 12.58 12.75
C TYR A 179 4.34 13.61 12.82
N ASN A 180 5.17 13.53 13.85
CA ASN A 180 6.32 14.42 14.01
C ASN A 180 7.34 14.25 12.88
N TYR A 181 7.57 13.02 12.44
CA TYR A 181 8.44 12.75 11.29
C TYR A 181 7.90 13.37 10.00
N ILE A 182 6.61 13.17 9.71
CA ILE A 182 5.93 13.73 8.54
C ILE A 182 5.97 15.26 8.59
N TYR A 183 5.61 15.85 9.72
CA TYR A 183 5.64 17.31 9.91
C TYR A 183 7.04 17.88 9.65
N THR A 184 8.06 17.28 10.24
CA THR A 184 9.45 17.69 10.06
C THR A 184 9.90 17.58 8.61
N TRP A 185 9.52 16.49 7.93
CA TRP A 185 9.82 16.28 6.52
C TRP A 185 9.15 17.35 5.65
N ILE A 186 7.87 17.66 5.87
CA ILE A 186 7.15 18.73 5.15
C ILE A 186 7.84 20.07 5.37
N LYS A 187 8.11 20.44 6.63
CA LYS A 187 8.77 21.69 6.96
C LYS A 187 10.14 21.87 6.29
N ASN A 188 10.91 20.78 6.16
CA ASN A 188 12.22 20.82 5.51
C ASN A 188 12.13 20.79 3.97
N THR A 189 11.04 20.29 3.42
CA THR A 189 10.82 20.22 1.97
C THR A 189 10.42 21.56 1.38
N PHE A 190 9.73 22.41 2.14
CA PHE A 190 9.19 23.70 1.70
C PHE A 190 9.91 24.93 2.35
N LYS A 191 11.10 24.75 2.87
CA LYS A 191 12.03 25.82 3.20
C LYS A 191 12.76 26.27 1.94
#